data_900923f5c829e10dfa1316edb83f37bc
#
_entry.id   900923f5c829e10dfa1316edb83f37bc
#
_cell.length_a   1.000
_cell.length_b   1.000
_cell.length_c   1.000
_cell.angle_alpha   90.00
_cell.angle_beta   90.00
_cell.angle_gamma   90.00
#
_symmetry.space_group_name_H-M   'P 1'
#
loop_
_entity.id
_entity.type
_entity.pdbx_description
1 polymer ?
#
loop_
_entity_poly.entity_id
_entity_poly.type
_entity_poly.pdbx_seq_one_letter_code
_entity_poly.pdbx_strand_id
1 'polypeptide(L)'
;MRIAGLRAQVGYRRPRHRSGPPNVVVPNRLQRQFNTATPNEAWVTDITHIRTHEGWLYLAVVVDLFSRRVIGWSMKSRITKELVLDALLMAVWRRNPKAQVMVHSDQGSQYTSYDWQSFLREHGLEGSMSRRGNCHDNAVAESFFQLLKRERVRRHVYATREEARSDVFDYIEMFYNARRRHGFNNQLSPVEYEEQYEKRLSSV
;
A
#
# COMPACT_ATOMS: atom_id res chain seq x y z
N MET A 1 -41.86 7.19 31.03
CA MET A 1 -40.48 6.96 31.49
C MET A 1 -40.13 7.65 32.82
N ARG A 2 -40.61 8.84 33.13
CA ARG A 2 -40.32 9.50 34.42
C ARG A 2 -40.89 8.78 35.64
N ILE A 3 -42.02 8.09 35.51
CA ILE A 3 -42.73 7.39 36.60
C ILE A 3 -42.01 6.07 36.98
N ALA A 4 -41.24 5.46 36.12
CA ALA A 4 -40.56 4.18 36.35
C ALA A 4 -39.06 4.33 36.73
N GLY A 5 -38.57 5.53 36.96
CA GLY A 5 -37.14 5.78 37.32
C GLY A 5 -36.11 5.34 36.25
N LEU A 6 -36.56 4.97 35.06
CA LEU A 6 -35.70 4.50 33.98
C LEU A 6 -34.95 5.68 33.37
N ARG A 7 -33.63 5.67 33.49
CA ARG A 7 -32.73 6.58 32.78
C ARG A 7 -32.16 5.88 31.56
N ALA A 8 -32.19 6.56 30.40
CA ALA A 8 -31.50 6.07 29.23
C ALA A 8 -29.97 5.97 29.52
N GLN A 9 -29.38 4.83 29.22
CA GLN A 9 -27.92 4.74 29.21
C GLN A 9 -27.40 5.69 28.14
N VAL A 10 -26.67 6.73 28.56
CA VAL A 10 -25.99 7.62 27.63
C VAL A 10 -24.95 6.80 26.91
N GLY A 11 -25.09 6.66 25.60
CA GLY A 11 -24.13 5.94 24.78
C GLY A 11 -22.71 6.51 24.96
N TYR A 12 -21.71 5.66 24.77
CA TYR A 12 -20.29 6.00 24.88
C TYR A 12 -19.99 7.30 24.10
N ARG A 13 -19.62 8.34 24.80
CA ARG A 13 -19.14 9.59 24.19
C ARG A 13 -17.79 9.28 23.58
N ARG A 14 -17.69 9.29 22.25
CA ARG A 14 -16.40 9.16 21.56
C ARG A 14 -15.45 10.22 22.16
N PRO A 15 -14.25 9.83 22.62
CA PRO A 15 -13.27 10.82 23.08
C PRO A 15 -13.08 11.85 21.98
N ARG A 16 -13.12 13.14 22.33
CA ARG A 16 -12.72 14.21 21.41
C ARG A 16 -11.28 13.92 21.01
N HIS A 17 -11.07 13.61 19.74
CA HIS A 17 -9.72 13.53 19.18
C HIS A 17 -9.01 14.85 19.52
N ARG A 18 -7.91 14.78 20.26
CA ARG A 18 -7.00 15.90 20.34
C ARG A 18 -6.53 16.13 18.91
N SER A 19 -6.80 17.34 18.38
CA SER A 19 -6.35 17.74 17.06
C SER A 19 -4.82 17.69 17.06
N GLY A 20 -4.26 16.66 16.41
CA GLY A 20 -2.88 16.68 15.96
C GLY A 20 -2.68 17.76 14.89
N PRO A 21 -1.48 17.96 14.36
CA PRO A 21 -1.25 18.85 13.24
C PRO A 21 -2.26 18.54 12.13
N PRO A 22 -2.76 19.53 11.36
CA PRO A 22 -3.80 19.36 10.39
C PRO A 22 -3.39 18.28 9.36
N ASN A 23 -4.31 17.37 9.05
CA ASN A 23 -4.12 16.38 8.01
C ASN A 23 -3.88 17.09 6.66
N VAL A 24 -2.80 16.77 5.99
CA VAL A 24 -2.48 17.33 4.67
C VAL A 24 -3.09 16.43 3.61
N VAL A 25 -4.07 16.96 2.88
CA VAL A 25 -4.66 16.30 1.71
C VAL A 25 -4.10 16.94 0.46
N VAL A 26 -3.48 16.15 -0.40
CA VAL A 26 -2.95 16.61 -1.68
C VAL A 26 -3.89 16.23 -2.83
N PRO A 27 -3.89 16.98 -3.96
CA PRO A 27 -4.78 16.69 -5.08
C PRO A 27 -4.46 15.32 -5.73
N ASN A 28 -5.49 14.74 -6.38
CA ASN A 28 -5.31 13.54 -7.20
C ASN A 28 -4.60 13.93 -8.52
N ARG A 29 -3.31 13.66 -8.60
CA ARG A 29 -2.48 13.89 -9.79
C ARG A 29 -2.43 12.67 -10.70
N LEU A 30 -2.56 11.47 -10.14
CA LEU A 30 -2.55 10.22 -10.90
C LEU A 30 -3.72 10.10 -11.88
N GLN A 31 -4.92 10.63 -11.49
CA GLN A 31 -6.11 10.69 -12.34
C GLN A 31 -6.43 9.37 -13.08
N ARG A 32 -6.15 8.21 -12.43
CA ARG A 32 -6.29 6.86 -13.00
C ARG A 32 -5.39 6.57 -14.21
N GLN A 33 -4.34 7.34 -14.40
CA GLN A 33 -3.33 7.05 -15.41
C GLN A 33 -2.39 5.96 -14.87
N PHE A 34 -2.87 4.71 -14.90
CA PHE A 34 -2.13 3.57 -14.35
C PHE A 34 -1.08 3.00 -15.29
N ASN A 35 -0.97 3.54 -16.51
CA ASN A 35 0.03 3.10 -17.47
C ASN A 35 1.16 4.12 -17.50
N THR A 36 2.35 3.71 -17.07
CA THR A 36 3.56 4.50 -17.11
C THR A 36 4.49 3.94 -18.19
N ALA A 37 5.32 4.79 -18.78
CA ALA A 37 6.21 4.40 -19.86
C ALA A 37 7.52 3.78 -19.35
N THR A 38 7.95 4.20 -18.16
CA THR A 38 9.21 3.77 -17.54
C THR A 38 9.03 3.38 -16.07
N PRO A 39 9.93 2.55 -15.52
CA PRO A 39 9.94 2.28 -14.08
C PRO A 39 10.14 3.57 -13.28
N ASN A 40 9.55 3.61 -12.08
CA ASN A 40 9.71 4.70 -11.12
C ASN A 40 9.12 6.06 -11.55
N GLU A 41 8.16 6.10 -12.48
CA GLU A 41 7.37 7.31 -12.74
C GLU A 41 6.28 7.50 -11.67
N ALA A 42 5.57 6.44 -11.34
CA ALA A 42 4.51 6.48 -10.34
C ALA A 42 4.42 5.17 -9.55
N TRP A 43 4.32 5.30 -8.25
CA TRP A 43 4.07 4.22 -7.31
C TRP A 43 2.69 4.37 -6.67
N VAL A 44 2.03 3.28 -6.39
CA VAL A 44 0.79 3.27 -5.60
C VAL A 44 1.02 2.54 -4.29
N THR A 45 0.40 3.02 -3.21
CA THR A 45 0.51 2.41 -1.88
C THR A 45 -0.85 2.26 -1.24
N ASP A 46 -1.01 1.20 -0.47
CA ASP A 46 -2.24 0.92 0.26
C ASP A 46 -1.98 -0.07 1.40
N ILE A 47 -2.96 -0.21 2.29
CA ILE A 47 -2.91 -1.09 3.46
C ILE A 47 -4.00 -2.15 3.36
N THR A 48 -3.65 -3.39 3.66
CA THR A 48 -4.63 -4.46 3.88
C THR A 48 -4.42 -5.13 5.22
N HIS A 49 -5.37 -5.98 5.61
CA HIS A 49 -5.29 -6.75 6.86
C HIS A 49 -5.43 -8.25 6.58
N ILE A 50 -4.75 -9.03 7.40
CA ILE A 50 -4.70 -10.49 7.39
C ILE A 50 -5.10 -10.97 8.78
N ARG A 51 -6.03 -11.91 8.83
CA ARG A 51 -6.49 -12.48 10.10
C ARG A 51 -5.60 -13.64 10.51
N THR A 52 -5.20 -13.67 11.79
CA THR A 52 -4.53 -14.80 12.43
C THR A 52 -5.24 -15.12 13.75
N HIS A 53 -4.93 -16.26 14.37
CA HIS A 53 -5.48 -16.57 15.71
C HIS A 53 -4.97 -15.60 16.79
N GLU A 54 -3.77 -15.01 16.61
CA GLU A 54 -3.23 -13.96 17.50
C GLU A 54 -3.85 -12.58 17.27
N GLY A 55 -4.74 -12.43 16.29
CA GLY A 55 -5.38 -11.17 15.91
C GLY A 55 -4.95 -10.67 14.52
N TRP A 56 -5.13 -9.38 14.25
CA TRP A 56 -4.85 -8.80 12.96
C TRP A 56 -3.36 -8.58 12.72
N LEU A 57 -2.93 -8.86 11.50
CA LEU A 57 -1.68 -8.43 10.91
C LEU A 57 -2.00 -7.47 9.77
N TYR A 58 -1.37 -6.31 9.75
CA TYR A 58 -1.56 -5.30 8.71
C TYR A 58 -0.36 -5.29 7.78
N LEU A 59 -0.64 -5.25 6.48
CA LEU A 59 0.36 -5.20 5.41
C LEU A 59 0.19 -3.88 4.66
N ALA A 60 1.24 -3.06 4.60
CA ALA A 60 1.36 -1.96 3.65
C ALA A 60 2.24 -2.39 2.49
N VAL A 61 1.90 -1.97 1.28
CA VAL A 61 2.68 -2.24 0.07
C VAL A 61 2.91 -0.97 -0.73
N VAL A 62 4.00 -0.94 -1.48
CA VAL A 62 4.28 0.03 -2.52
C VAL A 62 4.47 -0.74 -3.83
N VAL A 63 3.69 -0.41 -4.84
CA VAL A 63 3.68 -1.09 -6.15
C VAL A 63 4.07 -0.10 -7.24
N ASP A 64 5.05 -0.44 -8.06
CA ASP A 64 5.41 0.33 -9.24
C ASP A 64 4.38 0.13 -10.35
N LEU A 65 3.85 1.21 -10.89
CA LEU A 65 2.82 1.16 -11.93
C LEU A 65 3.34 0.64 -13.26
N PHE A 66 4.63 0.72 -13.54
CA PHE A 66 5.22 0.24 -14.79
C PHE A 66 5.11 -1.28 -14.91
N SER A 67 5.62 -2.00 -13.93
CA SER A 67 5.73 -3.45 -13.95
C SER A 67 4.73 -4.18 -13.07
N ARG A 68 3.97 -3.46 -12.26
CA ARG A 68 3.15 -4.02 -11.17
C ARG A 68 3.97 -4.70 -10.07
N ARG A 69 5.27 -4.46 -10.04
CA ARG A 69 6.18 -5.02 -9.03
C ARG A 69 5.90 -4.41 -7.65
N VAL A 70 5.79 -5.26 -6.64
CA VAL A 70 5.81 -4.82 -5.25
C VAL A 70 7.25 -4.49 -4.90
N ILE A 71 7.56 -3.21 -4.77
CA ILE A 71 8.91 -2.70 -4.56
C ILE A 71 9.21 -2.41 -3.09
N GLY A 72 8.18 -2.26 -2.28
CA GLY A 72 8.31 -2.08 -0.83
C GLY A 72 7.09 -2.62 -0.10
N TRP A 73 7.30 -3.13 1.10
CA TRP A 73 6.24 -3.62 1.96
C TRP A 73 6.69 -3.64 3.42
N SER A 74 5.71 -3.61 4.32
CA SER A 74 5.91 -3.72 5.77
C SER A 74 4.71 -4.38 6.41
N MET A 75 4.94 -5.10 7.52
CA MET A 75 3.87 -5.77 8.27
C MET A 75 3.97 -5.48 9.76
N LYS A 76 2.86 -5.01 10.36
CA LYS A 76 2.76 -4.70 11.81
C LYS A 76 1.45 -5.21 12.39
N SER A 77 1.41 -5.38 13.72
CA SER A 77 0.19 -5.78 14.45
C SER A 77 -0.81 -4.64 14.62
N ARG A 78 -0.46 -3.41 14.25
CA ARG A 78 -1.30 -2.21 14.34
C ARG A 78 -1.12 -1.34 13.10
N ILE A 79 -2.17 -0.62 12.72
CA ILE A 79 -2.09 0.40 11.67
C ILE A 79 -1.50 1.66 12.28
N THR A 80 -0.23 1.90 12.05
CA THR A 80 0.50 3.08 12.51
C THR A 80 1.14 3.78 11.31
N LYS A 81 1.63 5.01 11.51
CA LYS A 81 2.37 5.74 10.47
C LYS A 81 3.67 5.02 10.06
N GLU A 82 4.32 4.36 11.01
CA GLU A 82 5.54 3.58 10.75
C GLU A 82 5.30 2.39 9.82
N LEU A 83 4.07 1.86 9.74
CA LEU A 83 3.74 0.78 8.82
C LEU A 83 3.92 1.22 7.36
N VAL A 84 3.42 2.39 7.01
CA VAL A 84 3.50 2.92 5.64
C VAL A 84 4.88 3.53 5.34
N LEU A 85 5.51 4.15 6.34
CA LEU A 85 6.85 4.72 6.19
C LEU A 85 7.91 3.64 5.96
N ASP A 86 7.86 2.52 6.69
CA ASP A 86 8.80 1.40 6.49
C ASP A 86 8.63 0.77 5.09
N ALA A 87 7.38 0.63 4.60
CA ALA A 87 7.13 0.15 3.26
C ALA A 87 7.70 1.11 2.19
N LEU A 88 7.50 2.41 2.36
CA LEU A 88 8.01 3.41 1.44
C LEU A 88 9.54 3.52 1.50
N LEU A 89 10.14 3.44 2.69
CA LEU A 89 11.59 3.43 2.87
C LEU A 89 12.23 2.26 2.14
N MET A 90 11.65 1.05 2.25
CA MET A 90 12.11 -0.12 1.50
C MET A 90 12.04 0.13 -0.02
N ALA A 91 10.95 0.74 -0.51
CA ALA A 91 10.79 1.07 -1.92
C ALA A 91 11.88 2.05 -2.40
N VAL A 92 12.12 3.12 -1.66
CA VAL A 92 13.16 4.11 -1.96
C VAL A 92 14.55 3.47 -2.00
N TRP A 93 14.88 2.63 -1.03
CA TRP A 93 16.20 1.97 -0.98
C TRP A 93 16.39 0.97 -2.11
N ARG A 94 15.35 0.20 -2.45
CA ARG A 94 15.44 -0.78 -3.55
C ARG A 94 15.53 -0.13 -4.92
N ARG A 95 14.85 1.01 -5.10
CA ARG A 95 14.74 1.67 -6.39
C ARG A 95 15.77 2.79 -6.59
N ASN A 96 16.21 3.45 -5.52
CA ASN A 96 17.13 4.57 -5.55
C ASN A 96 16.82 5.54 -6.72
N PRO A 97 15.57 6.06 -6.81
CA PRO A 97 15.13 6.81 -7.99
C PRO A 97 15.96 8.07 -8.15
N LYS A 98 16.36 8.38 -9.39
CA LYS A 98 17.16 9.57 -9.72
C LYS A 98 16.29 10.74 -10.17
N ALA A 99 15.06 10.47 -10.56
CA ALA A 99 14.05 11.46 -10.91
C ALA A 99 12.96 11.50 -9.86
N GLN A 100 12.13 12.55 -9.92
CA GLN A 100 10.96 12.67 -9.06
C GLN A 100 9.95 11.56 -9.36
N VAL A 101 9.48 10.86 -8.34
CA VAL A 101 8.49 9.79 -8.43
C VAL A 101 7.19 10.24 -7.79
N MET A 102 6.06 10.04 -8.47
CA MET A 102 4.74 10.25 -7.88
C MET A 102 4.38 9.06 -6.98
N VAL A 103 3.97 9.33 -5.75
CA VAL A 103 3.47 8.31 -4.81
C VAL A 103 2.00 8.56 -4.53
N HIS A 104 1.14 7.66 -5.03
CA HIS A 104 -0.30 7.76 -4.89
C HIS A 104 -0.83 6.88 -3.77
N SER A 105 -1.69 7.43 -2.92
CA SER A 105 -2.33 6.74 -1.79
C SER A 105 -3.82 7.09 -1.69
N ASP A 106 -4.53 6.42 -0.80
CA ASP A 106 -5.82 6.91 -0.31
C ASP A 106 -5.64 8.09 0.67
N GLN A 107 -6.77 8.60 1.20
CA GLN A 107 -6.78 9.67 2.20
C GLN A 107 -6.76 9.12 3.65
N GLY A 108 -6.19 7.94 3.88
CA GLY A 108 -6.02 7.37 5.21
C GLY A 108 -5.19 8.27 6.13
N SER A 109 -5.46 8.21 7.44
CA SER A 109 -4.78 9.05 8.43
C SER A 109 -3.26 8.86 8.45
N GLN A 110 -2.75 7.72 8.01
CA GLN A 110 -1.33 7.41 7.90
C GLN A 110 -0.68 8.26 6.80
N TYR A 111 -1.34 8.37 5.64
CA TYR A 111 -0.87 9.08 4.46
C TYR A 111 -1.05 10.60 4.54
N THR A 112 -2.02 11.07 5.35
CA THR A 112 -2.23 12.50 5.60
C THR A 112 -1.39 13.05 6.76
N SER A 113 -0.58 12.21 7.41
CA SER A 113 0.27 12.59 8.53
C SER A 113 1.41 13.51 8.11
N TYR A 114 1.85 14.37 9.04
CA TYR A 114 3.02 15.23 8.82
C TYR A 114 4.27 14.42 8.48
N ASP A 115 4.51 13.30 9.18
CA ASP A 115 5.69 12.46 8.96
C ASP A 115 5.73 11.87 7.56
N TRP A 116 4.56 11.44 7.01
CA TRP A 116 4.46 10.98 5.63
C TRP A 116 4.81 12.08 4.63
N GLN A 117 4.25 13.27 4.81
CA GLN A 117 4.52 14.40 3.93
C GLN A 117 5.98 14.87 4.02
N SER A 118 6.58 14.81 5.21
CA SER A 118 8.01 15.13 5.42
C SER A 118 8.89 14.14 4.69
N PHE A 119 8.61 12.84 4.86
CA PHE A 119 9.33 11.77 4.18
C PHE A 119 9.30 11.93 2.64
N LEU A 120 8.13 12.22 2.07
CA LEU A 120 8.03 12.46 0.62
C LEU A 120 8.94 13.60 0.18
N ARG A 121 8.92 14.74 0.86
CA ARG A 121 9.78 15.89 0.53
C ARG A 121 11.27 15.58 0.67
N GLU A 122 11.66 14.93 1.76
CA GLU A 122 13.06 14.57 2.06
C GLU A 122 13.67 13.64 1.01
N HIS A 123 12.83 12.80 0.38
CA HIS A 123 13.27 11.84 -0.63
C HIS A 123 12.94 12.27 -2.07
N GLY A 124 12.51 13.51 -2.29
CA GLY A 124 12.20 14.02 -3.63
C GLY A 124 10.98 13.35 -4.28
N LEU A 125 10.06 12.83 -3.47
CA LEU A 125 8.84 12.16 -3.93
C LEU A 125 7.67 13.14 -3.99
N GLU A 126 6.77 12.97 -4.95
CA GLU A 126 5.58 13.79 -5.12
C GLU A 126 4.32 13.06 -4.65
N GLY A 127 3.61 13.63 -3.70
CA GLY A 127 2.37 13.06 -3.18
C GLY A 127 1.19 13.24 -4.14
N SER A 128 0.37 12.19 -4.25
CA SER A 128 -0.94 12.21 -4.91
C SER A 128 -1.93 11.42 -4.07
N MET A 129 -3.18 11.86 -3.96
CA MET A 129 -4.19 11.15 -3.16
C MET A 129 -5.47 10.92 -3.94
N SER A 130 -6.07 9.75 -3.74
CA SER A 130 -7.39 9.40 -4.26
C SER A 130 -8.44 10.42 -3.81
N ARG A 131 -9.46 10.63 -4.61
CA ARG A 131 -10.63 11.41 -4.18
C ARG A 131 -11.36 10.67 -3.07
N ARG A 132 -11.91 11.42 -2.13
CA ARG A 132 -12.63 10.85 -0.98
C ARG A 132 -13.77 9.92 -1.45
N GLY A 133 -13.77 8.68 -0.96
CA GLY A 133 -14.79 7.67 -1.29
C GLY A 133 -14.67 7.07 -2.69
N ASN A 134 -13.58 7.32 -3.43
CA ASN A 134 -13.37 6.77 -4.76
C ASN A 134 -12.29 5.66 -4.75
N CYS A 135 -12.74 4.41 -4.59
CA CYS A 135 -11.86 3.24 -4.59
C CYS A 135 -11.15 3.02 -5.95
N HIS A 136 -11.76 3.41 -7.07
CA HIS A 136 -11.15 3.21 -8.38
C HIS A 136 -9.86 4.01 -8.61
N ASP A 137 -9.60 5.01 -7.80
CA ASP A 137 -8.38 5.82 -7.93
C ASP A 137 -7.13 5.06 -7.44
N ASN A 138 -7.28 3.95 -6.67
CA ASN A 138 -6.19 3.08 -6.19
C ASN A 138 -6.32 1.62 -6.65
N ALA A 139 -6.94 1.39 -7.80
CA ALA A 139 -7.32 0.07 -8.30
C ALA A 139 -6.15 -0.93 -8.45
N VAL A 140 -4.92 -0.46 -8.68
CA VAL A 140 -3.75 -1.33 -8.84
C VAL A 140 -3.33 -1.97 -7.52
N ALA A 141 -3.26 -1.22 -6.43
CA ALA A 141 -2.97 -1.76 -5.11
C ALA A 141 -4.10 -2.69 -4.63
N GLU A 142 -5.36 -2.31 -4.88
CA GLU A 142 -6.52 -3.18 -4.60
C GLU A 142 -6.46 -4.51 -5.38
N SER A 143 -6.07 -4.45 -6.66
CA SER A 143 -5.89 -5.65 -7.49
C SER A 143 -4.82 -6.58 -6.93
N PHE A 144 -3.67 -6.05 -6.51
CA PHE A 144 -2.65 -6.84 -5.83
C PHE A 144 -3.20 -7.51 -4.57
N PHE A 145 -3.92 -6.80 -3.72
CA PHE A 145 -4.50 -7.39 -2.51
C PHE A 145 -5.57 -8.45 -2.81
N GLN A 146 -6.35 -8.28 -3.86
CA GLN A 146 -7.29 -9.31 -4.28
C GLN A 146 -6.58 -10.60 -4.69
N LEU A 147 -5.46 -10.48 -5.43
CA LEU A 147 -4.62 -11.61 -5.82
C LEU A 147 -4.01 -12.31 -4.60
N LEU A 148 -3.32 -11.56 -3.73
CA LEU A 148 -2.75 -12.08 -2.49
C LEU A 148 -3.81 -12.82 -1.65
N LYS A 149 -4.96 -12.19 -1.44
CA LYS A 149 -6.05 -12.82 -0.66
C LYS A 149 -6.60 -14.07 -1.32
N ARG A 150 -6.81 -14.07 -2.62
CA ARG A 150 -7.37 -15.20 -3.34
C ARG A 150 -6.38 -16.37 -3.46
N GLU A 151 -5.12 -16.06 -3.71
CA GLU A 151 -4.10 -17.06 -4.04
C GLU A 151 -3.43 -17.64 -2.79
N ARG A 152 -3.39 -16.87 -1.67
CA ARG A 152 -2.72 -17.27 -0.41
C ARG A 152 -3.63 -17.14 0.81
N VAL A 153 -3.94 -15.93 1.24
CA VAL A 153 -4.48 -15.65 2.58
C VAL A 153 -5.80 -16.38 2.86
N ARG A 154 -6.72 -16.47 1.88
CA ARG A 154 -8.01 -17.15 2.05
C ARG A 154 -7.91 -18.69 2.06
N ARG A 155 -6.76 -19.23 1.72
CA ARG A 155 -6.49 -20.68 1.67
C ARG A 155 -5.80 -21.19 2.92
N HIS A 156 -5.41 -20.30 3.82
CA HIS A 156 -4.68 -20.61 5.05
C HIS A 156 -5.38 -20.04 6.27
N VAL A 157 -5.29 -20.77 7.36
CA VAL A 157 -5.68 -20.30 8.69
C VAL A 157 -4.37 -20.20 9.49
N TYR A 158 -3.87 -18.97 9.62
CA TYR A 158 -2.60 -18.72 10.31
C TYR A 158 -2.77 -18.81 11.82
N ALA A 159 -1.96 -19.64 12.49
CA ALA A 159 -1.93 -19.69 13.94
C ALA A 159 -1.31 -18.43 14.52
N THR A 160 -0.21 -17.95 13.95
CA THR A 160 0.55 -16.80 14.44
C THR A 160 0.69 -15.71 13.38
N ARG A 161 1.01 -14.50 13.82
CA ARG A 161 1.38 -13.40 12.90
C ARG A 161 2.68 -13.67 12.18
N GLU A 162 3.59 -14.43 12.80
CA GLU A 162 4.87 -14.77 12.18
C GLU A 162 4.72 -15.75 11.03
N GLU A 163 3.86 -16.75 11.18
CA GLU A 163 3.48 -17.65 10.09
C GLU A 163 2.90 -16.87 8.91
N ALA A 164 1.97 -15.93 9.17
CA ALA A 164 1.40 -15.08 8.15
C ALA A 164 2.45 -14.17 7.48
N ARG A 165 3.43 -13.66 8.23
CA ARG A 165 4.54 -12.87 7.68
C ARG A 165 5.39 -13.67 6.72
N SER A 166 5.79 -14.86 7.12
CA SER A 166 6.61 -15.76 6.30
C SER A 166 5.90 -16.10 4.98
N ASP A 167 4.62 -16.46 5.05
CA ASP A 167 3.85 -16.81 3.85
C ASP A 167 3.63 -15.62 2.91
N VAL A 168 3.37 -14.43 3.44
CA VAL A 168 3.24 -13.20 2.65
C VAL A 168 4.57 -12.78 2.04
N PHE A 169 5.67 -12.91 2.78
CA PHE A 169 7.02 -12.69 2.26
C PHE A 169 7.29 -13.59 1.05
N ASP A 170 7.08 -14.88 1.20
CA ASP A 170 7.27 -15.87 0.13
C ASP A 170 6.37 -15.56 -1.07
N TYR A 171 5.12 -15.17 -0.80
CA TYR A 171 4.22 -14.79 -1.88
C TYR A 171 4.73 -13.58 -2.66
N ILE A 172 5.17 -12.52 -1.99
CA ILE A 172 5.62 -11.29 -2.66
C ILE A 172 6.95 -11.51 -3.39
N GLU A 173 7.96 -12.02 -2.69
CA GLU A 173 9.33 -12.04 -3.21
C GLU A 173 9.58 -13.24 -4.13
N MET A 174 9.13 -14.43 -3.72
CA MET A 174 9.48 -15.66 -4.43
C MET A 174 8.47 -16.03 -5.52
N PHE A 175 7.24 -15.54 -5.43
CA PHE A 175 6.19 -15.90 -6.39
C PHE A 175 5.67 -14.70 -7.18
N TYR A 176 5.05 -13.69 -6.53
CA TYR A 176 4.38 -12.59 -7.23
C TYR A 176 5.34 -11.77 -8.09
N ASN A 177 6.43 -11.29 -7.52
CA ASN A 177 7.41 -10.49 -8.25
C ASN A 177 8.20 -11.32 -9.27
N ALA A 178 8.63 -12.53 -8.89
CA ALA A 178 9.60 -13.30 -9.67
C ALA A 178 8.97 -14.24 -10.70
N ARG A 179 7.76 -14.75 -10.45
CA ARG A 179 7.19 -15.86 -11.26
C ARG A 179 5.77 -15.64 -11.72
N ARG A 180 4.97 -14.85 -10.98
CA ARG A 180 3.56 -14.70 -11.31
C ARG A 180 3.40 -13.92 -12.61
N ARG A 181 2.78 -14.57 -13.60
CA ARG A 181 2.51 -13.96 -14.91
C ARG A 181 1.36 -12.95 -14.83
N HIS A 182 1.52 -11.82 -15.50
CA HIS A 182 0.54 -10.75 -15.55
C HIS A 182 0.12 -10.45 -16.98
N GLY A 183 -1.19 -10.42 -17.25
CA GLY A 183 -1.71 -10.03 -18.57
C GLY A 183 -1.28 -8.63 -18.98
N PHE A 184 -1.19 -7.69 -18.02
CA PHE A 184 -0.69 -6.34 -18.25
C PHE A 184 0.79 -6.31 -18.74
N ASN A 185 1.61 -7.24 -18.28
CA ASN A 185 3.02 -7.36 -18.61
C ASN A 185 3.29 -8.34 -19.78
N ASN A 186 2.35 -8.52 -20.69
CA ASN A 186 2.47 -9.47 -21.79
C ASN A 186 2.79 -10.91 -21.33
N GLN A 187 2.14 -11.37 -20.25
CA GLN A 187 2.36 -12.67 -19.63
C GLN A 187 3.75 -12.87 -19.02
N LEU A 188 4.49 -11.80 -18.76
CA LEU A 188 5.73 -11.81 -17.98
C LEU A 188 5.45 -11.55 -16.51
N SER A 189 6.35 -12.03 -15.65
CA SER A 189 6.38 -11.58 -14.25
C SER A 189 6.82 -10.12 -14.15
N PRO A 190 6.56 -9.44 -13.03
CA PRO A 190 7.05 -8.07 -12.83
C PRO A 190 8.55 -7.91 -13.03
N VAL A 191 9.36 -8.86 -12.53
CA VAL A 191 10.82 -8.83 -12.68
C VAL A 191 11.23 -9.05 -14.13
N GLU A 192 10.71 -10.09 -14.80
CA GLU A 192 11.00 -10.37 -16.21
C GLU A 192 10.62 -9.19 -17.13
N TYR A 193 9.53 -8.48 -16.81
CA TYR A 193 9.08 -7.32 -17.58
C TYR A 193 10.08 -6.15 -17.47
N GLU A 194 10.59 -5.87 -16.26
CA GLU A 194 11.63 -4.85 -16.05
C GLU A 194 12.96 -5.24 -16.72
N GLU A 195 13.40 -6.48 -16.57
CA GLU A 195 14.60 -6.98 -17.24
C GLU A 195 14.52 -6.87 -18.77
N GLN A 196 13.35 -7.16 -19.35
CA GLN A 196 13.14 -6.99 -20.78
C GLN A 196 13.23 -5.51 -21.21
N TYR A 197 12.71 -4.60 -20.39
CA TYR A 197 12.81 -3.17 -20.63
C TYR A 197 14.27 -2.69 -20.58
N GLU A 198 15.04 -3.09 -19.57
CA GLU A 198 16.45 -2.74 -19.42
C GLU A 198 17.30 -3.26 -20.61
N LYS A 199 17.05 -4.50 -21.04
CA LYS A 199 17.72 -5.07 -22.22
C LYS A 199 17.45 -4.28 -23.50
N ARG A 200 16.23 -3.77 -23.68
CA ARG A 200 15.90 -2.92 -24.83
C ARG A 200 16.66 -1.59 -24.80
N LEU A 201 16.77 -0.97 -23.61
CA LEU A 201 17.53 0.29 -23.48
C LEU A 201 19.02 0.11 -23.75
N SER A 202 19.61 -1.04 -23.36
CA SER A 202 21.03 -1.32 -23.58
C SER A 202 21.36 -1.74 -25.03
N SER A 203 20.32 -2.00 -25.83
CA SER A 203 20.47 -2.43 -27.24
C SER A 203 20.36 -1.26 -28.24
N VAL A 204 20.12 -0.04 -27.74
CA VAL A 204 20.04 1.21 -28.51
C VAL A 204 21.28 2.05 -28.23
#